data_34995e4696204b601c6c7c5c18a537c0
#
_entry.id   34995e4696204b601c6c7c5c18a537c0
#
_cell.length_a   1.000
_cell.length_b   1.000
_cell.length_c   1.000
_cell.angle_alpha   90.00
_cell.angle_beta   90.00
_cell.angle_gamma   90.00
#
_symmetry.space_group_name_H-M   'P 1'
#
loop_
_entity.id
_entity.type
_entity.pdbx_description
1 polymer ?
#
loop_
_entity_poly.entity_id
_entity_poly.type
_entity_poly.pdbx_seq_one_letter_code
_entity_poly.pdbx_strand_id
1 'polypeptide(L)'
;MSEVILETKNLTYRYGVGTPLEQVAVDEVNISIRRGEFLGVIGHTGSGKSTLIQQLNGLMRPTSGQVLLNGNDIWAEPKKIRAVRFQVGLVFQYPEYQLFEETVFRDICFGPRNMGLSEDEVKDRALGAAEFVGLRPELLEKSPFELSGGEKRRAAIAGVVAMDPEVLVLDEPAAGLDPQGRDQLLEQIRSYHQKRGNTVLLVSHSMEDIARVADRALVMNHGKAVMLDTVQRVFSRRNELESMGLRVPQITKIMSLLRAKGYPVNEGALTVDEALRDLLPLLRERGCVR
;
A
#
# COMPACT_ATOMS: atom_id res chain seq x y z
N MET A 1 18.80 14.11 5.61
CA MET A 1 17.47 13.65 6.04
C MET A 1 16.62 13.53 4.80
N SER A 2 15.94 12.41 4.56
CA SER A 2 15.04 12.26 3.41
C SER A 2 13.88 13.28 3.55
N GLU A 3 13.54 13.93 2.43
CA GLU A 3 12.45 14.93 2.36
C GLU A 3 11.10 14.27 2.68
N VAL A 4 10.26 14.96 3.45
CA VAL A 4 8.89 14.50 3.76
C VAL A 4 7.98 14.90 2.60
N ILE A 5 7.25 13.94 2.02
CA ILE A 5 6.31 14.18 0.93
C ILE A 5 4.88 14.35 1.43
N LEU A 6 4.46 13.51 2.38
CA LEU A 6 3.15 13.60 3.04
C LEU A 6 3.31 13.68 4.56
N GLU A 7 2.55 14.57 5.17
CA GLU A 7 2.52 14.74 6.62
C GLU A 7 1.09 14.94 7.10
N THR A 8 0.75 14.43 8.27
CA THR A 8 -0.52 14.76 8.94
C THR A 8 -0.24 15.43 10.28
N LYS A 9 -1.06 16.45 10.61
CA LYS A 9 -0.98 17.18 11.87
C LYS A 9 -2.32 17.13 12.59
N ASN A 10 -2.37 16.42 13.72
CA ASN A 10 -3.56 16.22 14.56
C ASN A 10 -4.79 15.82 13.72
N LEU A 11 -4.55 14.95 12.72
CA LEU A 11 -5.57 14.57 11.77
C LEU A 11 -6.68 13.78 12.42
N THR A 12 -7.90 14.29 12.34
CA THR A 12 -9.08 13.65 12.93
C THR A 12 -10.21 13.56 11.91
N TYR A 13 -10.88 12.41 11.89
CA TYR A 13 -12.07 12.21 11.11
C TYR A 13 -13.15 11.49 11.90
N ARG A 14 -14.38 12.05 11.84
CA ARG A 14 -15.57 11.50 12.49
C ARG A 14 -16.66 11.28 11.46
N TYR A 15 -17.20 10.08 11.43
CA TYR A 15 -18.44 9.79 10.70
C TYR A 15 -19.64 10.27 11.51
N GLY A 16 -20.70 10.70 10.83
CA GLY A 16 -21.98 11.04 11.45
C GLY A 16 -21.92 12.17 12.48
N VAL A 17 -21.07 13.18 12.26
CA VAL A 17 -20.89 14.32 13.17
C VAL A 17 -22.24 14.95 13.54
N GLY A 18 -22.49 15.12 14.85
CA GLY A 18 -23.73 15.71 15.38
C GLY A 18 -24.93 14.75 15.36
N THR A 19 -24.73 13.46 15.08
CA THR A 19 -25.77 12.43 15.16
C THR A 19 -25.50 11.42 16.29
N PRO A 20 -26.51 10.65 16.75
CA PRO A 20 -26.27 9.57 17.71
C PRO A 20 -25.34 8.46 17.22
N LEU A 21 -25.01 8.42 15.93
CA LEU A 21 -24.12 7.44 15.29
C LEU A 21 -22.72 8.04 15.04
N GLU A 22 -22.35 9.10 15.74
CA GLU A 22 -21.01 9.69 15.61
C GLU A 22 -19.96 8.69 16.05
N GLN A 23 -18.99 8.45 15.15
CA GLN A 23 -17.88 7.52 15.37
C GLN A 23 -16.57 8.14 14.93
N VAL A 24 -15.57 8.15 15.81
CA VAL A 24 -14.20 8.57 15.48
C VAL A 24 -13.53 7.44 14.72
N ALA A 25 -13.11 7.70 13.49
CA ALA A 25 -12.41 6.75 12.64
C ALA A 25 -10.91 7.01 12.54
N VAL A 26 -10.49 8.29 12.65
CA VAL A 26 -9.11 8.73 12.74
C VAL A 26 -9.04 9.75 13.88
N ASP A 27 -8.10 9.58 14.81
CA ASP A 27 -8.02 10.35 16.06
C ASP A 27 -6.61 10.90 16.27
N GLU A 28 -6.47 12.20 16.05
CA GLU A 28 -5.24 12.99 16.25
C GLU A 28 -3.97 12.35 15.65
N VAL A 29 -4.09 11.78 14.44
CA VAL A 29 -3.00 11.09 13.76
C VAL A 29 -1.94 12.07 13.30
N ASN A 30 -0.70 11.86 13.76
CA ASN A 30 0.50 12.61 13.38
C ASN A 30 1.51 11.63 12.75
N ILE A 31 1.69 11.68 11.43
CA ILE A 31 2.64 10.84 10.70
C ILE A 31 3.41 11.66 9.69
N SER A 32 4.63 11.21 9.38
CA SER A 32 5.47 11.76 8.32
C SER A 32 5.93 10.64 7.40
N ILE A 33 5.60 10.77 6.11
CA ILE A 33 5.93 9.83 5.05
C ILE A 33 7.03 10.47 4.20
N ARG A 34 8.11 9.72 3.99
CA ARG A 34 9.29 10.23 3.29
C ARG A 34 9.14 10.03 1.79
N ARG A 35 9.72 10.93 1.02
CA ARG A 35 9.79 10.78 -0.44
C ARG A 35 10.59 9.53 -0.80
N GLY A 36 10.05 8.73 -1.71
CA GLY A 36 10.69 7.52 -2.20
C GLY A 36 10.76 6.38 -1.17
N GLU A 37 9.96 6.39 -0.08
CA GLU A 37 9.86 5.22 0.80
C GLU A 37 8.71 4.29 0.39
N PHE A 38 8.86 3.01 0.72
CA PHE A 38 7.78 2.04 0.68
C PHE A 38 7.22 1.85 2.09
N LEU A 39 6.03 2.41 2.36
CA LEU A 39 5.38 2.35 3.66
C LEU A 39 4.27 1.29 3.69
N GLY A 40 4.39 0.32 4.59
CA GLY A 40 3.31 -0.61 4.90
C GLY A 40 2.34 0.01 5.92
N VAL A 41 1.04 -0.16 5.73
CA VAL A 41 0.00 0.27 6.69
C VAL A 41 -0.75 -0.95 7.19
N ILE A 42 -0.60 -1.27 8.47
CA ILE A 42 -1.21 -2.43 9.11
C ILE A 42 -2.14 -2.04 10.25
N GLY A 43 -3.06 -2.93 10.60
CA GLY A 43 -4.03 -2.73 11.67
C GLY A 43 -5.22 -3.66 11.47
N HIS A 44 -5.99 -3.93 12.52
CA HIS A 44 -7.21 -4.74 12.41
C HIS A 44 -8.30 -4.05 11.55
N THR A 45 -9.32 -4.79 11.13
CA THR A 45 -10.49 -4.23 10.45
C THR A 45 -11.16 -3.18 11.34
N GLY A 46 -11.49 -2.03 10.78
CA GLY A 46 -12.07 -0.91 11.54
C GLY A 46 -11.04 -0.06 12.32
N SER A 47 -9.73 -0.29 12.18
CA SER A 47 -8.71 0.54 12.84
C SER A 47 -8.51 1.93 12.24
N GLY A 48 -9.20 2.28 11.13
CA GLY A 48 -9.13 3.60 10.49
C GLY A 48 -8.21 3.70 9.27
N LYS A 49 -7.58 2.60 8.81
CA LYS A 49 -6.62 2.60 7.68
C LYS A 49 -7.22 3.20 6.40
N SER A 50 -8.33 2.65 5.92
CA SER A 50 -8.97 3.13 4.67
C SER A 50 -9.44 4.57 4.80
N THR A 51 -9.93 4.99 5.97
CA THR A 51 -10.28 6.39 6.23
C THR A 51 -9.06 7.30 6.19
N LEU A 52 -7.94 6.88 6.77
CA LEU A 52 -6.68 7.63 6.73
C LEU A 52 -6.20 7.83 5.29
N ILE A 53 -6.08 6.75 4.50
CA ILE A 53 -5.57 6.86 3.12
C ILE A 53 -6.48 7.70 2.21
N GLN A 54 -7.79 7.67 2.42
CA GLN A 54 -8.73 8.52 1.69
C GLN A 54 -8.60 10.00 2.06
N GLN A 55 -8.16 10.31 3.28
CA GLN A 55 -7.82 11.69 3.64
C GLN A 55 -6.49 12.12 3.01
N LEU A 56 -5.47 11.23 2.97
CA LEU A 56 -4.18 11.51 2.33
C LEU A 56 -4.32 11.82 0.84
N ASN A 57 -5.26 11.19 0.16
CA ASN A 57 -5.59 11.44 -1.26
C ASN A 57 -6.54 12.64 -1.46
N GLY A 58 -7.07 13.24 -0.38
CA GLY A 58 -8.06 14.32 -0.46
C GLY A 58 -9.44 13.87 -0.95
N LEU A 59 -9.78 12.59 -0.85
CA LEU A 59 -11.14 12.10 -1.11
C LEU A 59 -12.07 12.45 0.04
N MET A 60 -11.57 12.38 1.27
CA MET A 60 -12.27 12.76 2.49
C MET A 60 -11.63 13.99 3.12
N ARG A 61 -12.45 15.01 3.41
CA ARG A 61 -11.99 16.20 4.12
C ARG A 61 -11.95 15.90 5.62
N PRO A 62 -10.83 16.23 6.32
CA PRO A 62 -10.73 16.03 7.77
C PRO A 62 -11.83 16.78 8.54
N THR A 63 -12.26 16.23 9.67
CA THR A 63 -13.10 16.95 10.65
C THR A 63 -12.28 18.03 11.35
N SER A 64 -11.01 17.72 11.66
CA SER A 64 -10.00 18.66 12.18
C SER A 64 -8.60 18.19 11.85
N GLY A 65 -7.61 19.06 12.06
CA GLY A 65 -6.22 18.79 11.69
C GLY A 65 -5.95 19.06 10.21
N GLN A 66 -4.79 18.65 9.73
CA GLN A 66 -4.29 18.96 8.38
C GLN A 66 -3.63 17.74 7.73
N VAL A 67 -3.70 17.72 6.40
CA VAL A 67 -2.88 16.85 5.54
C VAL A 67 -2.01 17.76 4.69
N LEU A 68 -0.70 17.57 4.76
CA LEU A 68 0.26 18.35 4.00
C LEU A 68 0.87 17.47 2.90
N LEU A 69 0.84 17.95 1.67
CA LEU A 69 1.56 17.39 0.53
C LEU A 69 2.65 18.38 0.12
N ASN A 70 3.91 17.94 0.11
CA ASN A 70 5.06 18.82 -0.15
C ASN A 70 5.05 20.08 0.74
N GLY A 71 4.67 19.95 2.02
CA GLY A 71 4.57 21.02 3.01
C GLY A 71 3.34 21.93 2.91
N ASN A 72 2.48 21.76 1.90
CA ASN A 72 1.28 22.57 1.68
C ASN A 72 0.01 21.80 2.11
N ASP A 73 -0.88 22.49 2.85
CA ASP A 73 -2.16 21.91 3.23
C ASP A 73 -3.02 21.68 1.97
N ILE A 74 -3.40 20.41 1.72
CA ILE A 74 -4.17 20.02 0.55
C ILE A 74 -5.58 20.65 0.52
N TRP A 75 -6.08 21.12 1.66
CA TRP A 75 -7.39 21.74 1.81
C TRP A 75 -7.36 23.27 1.92
N ALA A 76 -6.18 23.89 1.87
CA ALA A 76 -6.05 25.36 1.85
C ALA A 76 -6.83 25.97 0.67
N GLU A 77 -6.82 25.31 -0.49
CA GLU A 77 -7.57 25.69 -1.67
C GLU A 77 -8.45 24.52 -2.16
N PRO A 78 -9.69 24.35 -1.63
CA PRO A 78 -10.54 23.19 -1.95
C PRO A 78 -10.84 22.98 -3.44
N LYS A 79 -10.80 24.06 -4.23
CA LYS A 79 -10.98 23.98 -5.70
C LYS A 79 -9.83 23.26 -6.40
N LYS A 80 -8.65 23.19 -5.80
CA LYS A 80 -7.46 22.53 -6.34
C LYS A 80 -7.31 21.08 -5.88
N ILE A 81 -8.23 20.53 -5.08
CA ILE A 81 -8.13 19.17 -4.53
C ILE A 81 -8.01 18.09 -5.62
N ARG A 82 -8.53 18.36 -6.84
CA ARG A 82 -8.37 17.45 -7.98
C ARG A 82 -6.89 17.24 -8.35
N ALA A 83 -6.07 18.28 -8.28
CA ALA A 83 -4.64 18.21 -8.57
C ALA A 83 -3.90 17.33 -7.54
N VAL A 84 -4.33 17.33 -6.27
CA VAL A 84 -3.81 16.45 -5.23
C VAL A 84 -4.04 14.98 -5.60
N ARG A 85 -5.23 14.64 -6.12
CA ARG A 85 -5.57 13.25 -6.50
C ARG A 85 -4.75 12.72 -7.67
N PHE A 86 -4.19 13.59 -8.51
CA PHE A 86 -3.24 13.20 -9.54
C PHE A 86 -1.85 12.93 -8.98
N GLN A 87 -1.44 13.65 -7.92
CA GLN A 87 -0.16 13.46 -7.26
C GLN A 87 -0.19 12.30 -6.27
N VAL A 88 -1.33 12.06 -5.61
CA VAL A 88 -1.55 10.96 -4.68
C VAL A 88 -2.59 10.02 -5.30
N GLY A 89 -2.12 9.08 -6.11
CA GLY A 89 -2.98 8.06 -6.75
C GLY A 89 -3.47 7.04 -5.73
N LEU A 90 -4.76 6.72 -5.73
CA LEU A 90 -5.37 5.75 -4.82
C LEU A 90 -6.01 4.61 -5.60
N VAL A 91 -5.53 3.40 -5.35
CA VAL A 91 -6.16 2.14 -5.76
C VAL A 91 -6.97 1.62 -4.58
N PHE A 92 -8.28 1.53 -4.74
CA PHE A 92 -9.19 1.04 -3.70
C PHE A 92 -9.16 -0.49 -3.58
N GLN A 93 -9.71 -0.99 -2.49
CA GLN A 93 -10.01 -2.41 -2.34
C GLN A 93 -11.01 -2.85 -3.42
N TYR A 94 -10.72 -3.99 -4.09
CA TYR A 94 -11.48 -4.48 -5.26
C TYR A 94 -11.59 -3.44 -6.39
N PRO A 95 -10.47 -2.96 -6.92
CA PRO A 95 -10.45 -1.86 -7.91
C PRO A 95 -11.10 -2.27 -9.24
N GLU A 96 -11.26 -3.56 -9.49
CA GLU A 96 -11.95 -4.12 -10.65
C GLU A 96 -13.42 -3.69 -10.79
N TYR A 97 -14.05 -3.26 -9.70
CA TYR A 97 -15.42 -2.73 -9.76
C TYR A 97 -15.50 -1.26 -10.21
N GLN A 98 -14.35 -0.63 -10.43
CA GLN A 98 -14.28 0.77 -10.86
C GLN A 98 -14.12 0.94 -12.38
N LEU A 99 -13.97 -0.16 -13.11
CA LEU A 99 -13.89 -0.15 -14.57
C LEU A 99 -15.28 0.10 -15.16
N PHE A 100 -15.37 1.07 -16.10
CA PHE A 100 -16.67 1.54 -16.62
C PHE A 100 -16.65 1.89 -18.11
N GLU A 101 -15.47 2.02 -18.73
CA GLU A 101 -15.33 2.40 -20.13
C GLU A 101 -15.64 1.21 -21.08
N GLU A 102 -15.82 1.50 -22.36
CA GLU A 102 -16.11 0.49 -23.38
C GLU A 102 -14.93 -0.48 -23.58
N THR A 103 -13.69 0.02 -23.47
CA THR A 103 -12.47 -0.78 -23.61
C THR A 103 -11.52 -0.55 -22.43
N VAL A 104 -10.70 -1.56 -22.14
CA VAL A 104 -9.63 -1.49 -21.15
C VAL A 104 -8.70 -0.31 -21.42
N PHE A 105 -8.34 -0.09 -22.68
CA PHE A 105 -7.46 1.01 -23.06
C PHE A 105 -8.08 2.38 -22.70
N ARG A 106 -9.37 2.56 -22.96
CA ARG A 106 -10.07 3.81 -22.60
C ARG A 106 -10.13 4.03 -21.10
N ASP A 107 -10.37 2.96 -20.31
CA ASP A 107 -10.33 3.04 -18.85
C ASP A 107 -8.96 3.50 -18.33
N ILE A 108 -7.87 2.93 -18.88
CA ILE A 108 -6.51 3.33 -18.51
C ILE A 108 -6.23 4.78 -18.91
N CYS A 109 -6.72 5.23 -20.06
CA CYS A 109 -6.56 6.61 -20.55
C CYS A 109 -7.37 7.64 -19.75
N PHE A 110 -8.38 7.24 -18.99
CA PHE A 110 -9.31 8.15 -18.32
C PHE A 110 -8.60 9.13 -17.36
N GLY A 111 -7.69 8.61 -16.51
CA GLY A 111 -6.90 9.43 -15.60
C GLY A 111 -6.04 10.47 -16.32
N PRO A 112 -5.13 10.07 -17.22
CA PRO A 112 -4.29 10.97 -18.01
C PRO A 112 -5.06 12.02 -18.83
N ARG A 113 -6.20 11.66 -19.46
CA ARG A 113 -7.07 12.64 -20.12
C ARG A 113 -7.62 13.68 -19.17
N ASN A 114 -8.01 13.26 -17.99
CA ASN A 114 -8.50 14.15 -16.94
C ASN A 114 -7.41 15.07 -16.37
N MET A 115 -6.14 14.75 -16.56
CA MET A 115 -5.01 15.65 -16.26
C MET A 115 -4.84 16.73 -17.32
N GLY A 116 -5.48 16.61 -18.49
CA GLY A 116 -5.36 17.55 -19.61
C GLY A 116 -4.12 17.31 -20.48
N LEU A 117 -3.59 16.10 -20.48
CA LEU A 117 -2.46 15.72 -21.32
C LEU A 117 -2.88 15.61 -22.80
N SER A 118 -1.92 15.74 -23.71
CA SER A 118 -2.15 15.49 -25.14
C SER A 118 -2.50 14.01 -25.39
N GLU A 119 -3.22 13.72 -26.47
CA GLU A 119 -3.61 12.33 -26.81
C GLU A 119 -2.41 11.40 -27.02
N ASP A 120 -1.27 11.94 -27.52
CA ASP A 120 -0.03 11.15 -27.65
C ASP A 120 0.55 10.81 -26.27
N GLU A 121 0.62 11.77 -25.33
CA GLU A 121 1.07 11.52 -23.96
C GLU A 121 0.13 10.57 -23.21
N VAL A 122 -1.19 10.73 -23.42
CA VAL A 122 -2.20 9.81 -22.85
C VAL A 122 -1.95 8.39 -23.30
N LYS A 123 -1.74 8.20 -24.62
CA LYS A 123 -1.48 6.89 -25.21
C LYS A 123 -0.18 6.27 -24.67
N ASP A 124 0.90 7.03 -24.65
CA ASP A 124 2.20 6.55 -24.17
C ASP A 124 2.14 6.14 -22.70
N ARG A 125 1.50 6.95 -21.85
CA ARG A 125 1.30 6.63 -20.44
C ARG A 125 0.42 5.41 -20.23
N ALA A 126 -0.68 5.28 -20.99
CA ALA A 126 -1.57 4.14 -20.91
C ALA A 126 -0.90 2.83 -21.32
N LEU A 127 -0.14 2.83 -22.43
CA LEU A 127 0.60 1.66 -22.89
C LEU A 127 1.71 1.27 -21.90
N GLY A 128 2.48 2.24 -21.40
CA GLY A 128 3.51 1.98 -20.39
C GLY A 128 2.94 1.44 -19.08
N ALA A 129 1.77 1.94 -18.65
CA ALA A 129 1.10 1.42 -17.45
C ALA A 129 0.54 0.01 -17.67
N ALA A 130 -0.03 -0.28 -18.84
CA ALA A 130 -0.52 -1.62 -19.20
C ALA A 130 0.62 -2.65 -19.22
N GLU A 131 1.75 -2.31 -19.85
CA GLU A 131 2.94 -3.15 -19.88
C GLU A 131 3.46 -3.40 -18.46
N PHE A 132 3.52 -2.36 -17.65
CA PHE A 132 3.99 -2.44 -16.26
C PHE A 132 3.19 -3.45 -15.43
N VAL A 133 1.85 -3.45 -15.51
CA VAL A 133 0.99 -4.39 -14.78
C VAL A 133 0.90 -5.77 -15.47
N GLY A 134 1.60 -5.99 -16.58
CA GLY A 134 1.61 -7.24 -17.33
C GLY A 134 0.28 -7.54 -18.03
N LEU A 135 -0.41 -6.51 -18.49
CA LEU A 135 -1.57 -6.68 -19.38
C LEU A 135 -1.07 -6.98 -20.79
N ARG A 136 -1.61 -8.04 -21.39
CA ARG A 136 -1.32 -8.41 -22.77
C ARG A 136 -1.97 -7.40 -23.74
N PRO A 137 -1.28 -6.98 -24.82
CA PRO A 137 -1.79 -5.96 -25.73
C PRO A 137 -3.17 -6.27 -26.33
N GLU A 138 -3.46 -7.55 -26.61
CA GLU A 138 -4.75 -7.98 -27.14
C GLU A 138 -5.93 -7.79 -26.18
N LEU A 139 -5.68 -7.52 -24.90
CA LEU A 139 -6.72 -7.24 -23.91
C LEU A 139 -7.15 -5.77 -23.91
N LEU A 140 -6.32 -4.87 -24.45
CA LEU A 140 -6.56 -3.44 -24.38
C LEU A 140 -7.82 -3.00 -25.16
N GLU A 141 -8.11 -3.66 -26.27
CA GLU A 141 -9.29 -3.38 -27.10
C GLU A 141 -10.55 -4.13 -26.64
N LYS A 142 -10.43 -5.03 -25.65
CA LYS A 142 -11.57 -5.75 -25.10
C LYS A 142 -12.36 -4.90 -24.13
N SER A 143 -13.64 -5.25 -23.95
CA SER A 143 -14.44 -4.73 -22.86
C SER A 143 -13.87 -5.19 -21.50
N PRO A 144 -13.80 -4.32 -20.48
CA PRO A 144 -13.44 -4.76 -19.14
C PRO A 144 -14.27 -5.95 -18.62
N PHE A 145 -15.50 -6.08 -19.07
CA PHE A 145 -16.40 -7.17 -18.64
C PHE A 145 -15.99 -8.55 -19.18
N GLU A 146 -15.19 -8.60 -20.23
CA GLU A 146 -14.67 -9.85 -20.83
C GLU A 146 -13.39 -10.37 -20.15
N LEU A 147 -12.81 -9.57 -19.25
CA LEU A 147 -11.58 -9.92 -18.55
C LEU A 147 -11.84 -10.82 -17.34
N SER A 148 -10.87 -11.67 -17.01
CA SER A 148 -10.81 -12.36 -15.72
C SER A 148 -10.65 -11.36 -14.57
N GLY A 149 -11.00 -11.76 -13.35
CA GLY A 149 -10.87 -10.89 -12.16
C GLY A 149 -9.46 -10.33 -11.97
N GLY A 150 -8.43 -11.15 -12.19
CA GLY A 150 -7.03 -10.71 -12.10
C GLY A 150 -6.64 -9.73 -13.20
N GLU A 151 -7.13 -9.90 -14.42
CA GLU A 151 -6.91 -8.96 -15.52
C GLU A 151 -7.63 -7.63 -15.30
N LYS A 152 -8.90 -7.67 -14.82
CA LYS A 152 -9.64 -6.46 -14.42
C LYS A 152 -8.87 -5.66 -13.36
N ARG A 153 -8.37 -6.33 -12.34
CA ARG A 153 -7.58 -5.70 -11.27
C ARG A 153 -6.33 -5.03 -11.80
N ARG A 154 -5.58 -5.71 -12.68
CA ARG A 154 -4.42 -5.12 -13.34
C ARG A 154 -4.80 -3.91 -14.18
N ALA A 155 -5.91 -3.96 -14.92
CA ALA A 155 -6.40 -2.82 -15.68
C ALA A 155 -6.72 -1.62 -14.80
N ALA A 156 -7.41 -1.82 -13.68
CA ALA A 156 -7.74 -0.76 -12.74
C ALA A 156 -6.49 -0.15 -12.07
N ILE A 157 -5.50 -0.97 -11.70
CA ILE A 157 -4.21 -0.48 -11.20
C ILE A 157 -3.48 0.32 -12.28
N ALA A 158 -3.48 -0.15 -13.54
CA ALA A 158 -2.88 0.57 -14.66
C ALA A 158 -3.50 1.96 -14.86
N GLY A 159 -4.81 2.11 -14.68
CA GLY A 159 -5.49 3.40 -14.75
C GLY A 159 -4.98 4.43 -13.75
N VAL A 160 -4.61 3.99 -12.55
CA VAL A 160 -4.00 4.87 -11.53
C VAL A 160 -2.52 5.12 -11.83
N VAL A 161 -1.78 4.08 -12.20
CA VAL A 161 -0.33 4.16 -12.53
C VAL A 161 -0.09 5.05 -13.77
N ALA A 162 -1.01 5.05 -14.74
CA ALA A 162 -0.92 5.90 -15.93
C ALA A 162 -0.92 7.41 -15.63
N MET A 163 -1.44 7.81 -14.47
CA MET A 163 -1.34 9.20 -14.00
C MET A 163 0.07 9.57 -13.54
N ASP A 164 0.97 8.59 -13.35
CA ASP A 164 2.35 8.76 -12.86
C ASP A 164 2.42 9.52 -11.51
N PRO A 165 1.72 9.03 -10.47
CA PRO A 165 1.61 9.74 -9.21
C PRO A 165 2.94 9.76 -8.43
N GLU A 166 3.21 10.87 -7.70
CA GLU A 166 4.34 10.95 -6.77
C GLU A 166 4.18 9.99 -5.59
N VAL A 167 2.93 9.76 -5.17
CA VAL A 167 2.56 8.82 -4.10
C VAL A 167 1.52 7.85 -4.65
N LEU A 168 1.82 6.56 -4.66
CA LEU A 168 0.89 5.50 -5.01
C LEU A 168 0.36 4.83 -3.74
N VAL A 169 -0.92 4.97 -3.49
CA VAL A 169 -1.61 4.33 -2.35
C VAL A 169 -2.41 3.13 -2.85
N LEU A 170 -2.22 1.98 -2.21
CA LEU A 170 -2.85 0.72 -2.59
C LEU A 170 -3.60 0.16 -1.36
N ASP A 171 -4.93 0.12 -1.42
CA ASP A 171 -5.76 -0.46 -0.35
C ASP A 171 -6.05 -1.93 -0.64
N GLU A 172 -5.31 -2.83 -0.01
CA GLU A 172 -5.44 -4.28 -0.14
C GLU A 172 -5.46 -4.79 -1.60
N PRO A 173 -4.48 -4.41 -2.42
CA PRO A 173 -4.51 -4.70 -3.85
C PRO A 173 -4.45 -6.20 -4.18
N ALA A 174 -3.97 -7.04 -3.26
CA ALA A 174 -3.84 -8.48 -3.43
C ALA A 174 -4.99 -9.30 -2.82
N ALA A 175 -6.03 -8.63 -2.25
CA ALA A 175 -7.16 -9.32 -1.63
C ALA A 175 -7.91 -10.19 -2.65
N GLY A 176 -8.13 -11.48 -2.33
CA GLY A 176 -8.86 -12.40 -3.21
C GLY A 176 -8.07 -12.95 -4.41
N LEU A 177 -6.79 -12.61 -4.56
CA LEU A 177 -5.91 -13.28 -5.52
C LEU A 177 -5.41 -14.62 -4.97
N ASP A 178 -5.12 -15.54 -5.86
CA ASP A 178 -4.38 -16.75 -5.53
C ASP A 178 -2.92 -16.41 -5.13
N PRO A 179 -2.18 -17.31 -4.48
CA PRO A 179 -0.83 -17.05 -4.02
C PRO A 179 0.12 -16.56 -5.13
N GLN A 180 0.04 -17.16 -6.33
CA GLN A 180 0.90 -16.79 -7.45
C GLN A 180 0.58 -15.38 -7.98
N GLY A 181 -0.70 -15.07 -8.18
CA GLY A 181 -1.14 -13.74 -8.63
C GLY A 181 -0.80 -12.65 -7.63
N ARG A 182 -0.89 -12.95 -6.32
CA ARG A 182 -0.48 -12.07 -5.24
C ARG A 182 1.02 -11.77 -5.29
N ASP A 183 1.85 -12.81 -5.40
CA ASP A 183 3.31 -12.64 -5.47
C ASP A 183 3.74 -11.84 -6.68
N GLN A 184 3.14 -12.12 -7.85
CA GLN A 184 3.39 -11.36 -9.07
C GLN A 184 3.02 -9.89 -8.93
N LEU A 185 1.85 -9.59 -8.37
CA LEU A 185 1.40 -8.21 -8.16
C LEU A 185 2.33 -7.43 -7.22
N LEU A 186 2.73 -8.03 -6.10
CA LEU A 186 3.63 -7.38 -5.14
C LEU A 186 5.01 -7.12 -5.75
N GLU A 187 5.52 -8.06 -6.54
CA GLU A 187 6.81 -7.88 -7.25
C GLU A 187 6.72 -6.76 -8.30
N GLN A 188 5.61 -6.68 -9.04
CA GLN A 188 5.35 -5.58 -9.97
C GLN A 188 5.32 -4.22 -9.25
N ILE A 189 4.58 -4.11 -8.13
CA ILE A 189 4.53 -2.87 -7.34
C ILE A 189 5.93 -2.50 -6.83
N ARG A 190 6.70 -3.46 -6.33
CA ARG A 190 8.07 -3.23 -5.87
C ARG A 190 8.99 -2.78 -7.01
N SER A 191 8.89 -3.43 -8.17
CA SER A 191 9.64 -3.03 -9.38
C SER A 191 9.28 -1.62 -9.85
N TYR A 192 7.99 -1.23 -9.77
CA TYR A 192 7.53 0.12 -10.07
C TYR A 192 8.17 1.15 -9.14
N HIS A 193 8.08 0.91 -7.84
CA HIS A 193 8.70 1.76 -6.83
C HIS A 193 10.21 1.94 -7.09
N GLN A 194 10.95 0.83 -7.34
CA GLN A 194 12.40 0.88 -7.58
C GLN A 194 12.77 1.62 -8.87
N LYS A 195 11.99 1.45 -9.95
CA LYS A 195 12.27 2.08 -11.24
C LYS A 195 11.91 3.56 -11.27
N ARG A 196 10.82 3.95 -10.59
CA ARG A 196 10.30 5.33 -10.60
C ARG A 196 10.83 6.17 -9.44
N GLY A 197 11.24 5.54 -8.33
CA GLY A 197 11.63 6.25 -7.11
C GLY A 197 10.47 6.99 -6.44
N ASN A 198 9.22 6.65 -6.79
CA ASN A 198 8.04 7.24 -6.19
C ASN A 198 7.78 6.67 -4.78
N THR A 199 6.93 7.33 -4.01
CA THR A 199 6.51 6.84 -2.69
C THR A 199 5.36 5.85 -2.84
N VAL A 200 5.39 4.74 -2.11
CA VAL A 200 4.31 3.74 -2.12
C VAL A 200 3.77 3.54 -0.71
N LEU A 201 2.45 3.56 -0.57
CA LEU A 201 1.73 3.15 0.64
C LEU A 201 0.94 1.89 0.32
N LEU A 202 1.25 0.80 1.02
CA LEU A 202 0.54 -0.48 0.88
C LEU A 202 -0.23 -0.79 2.16
N VAL A 203 -1.55 -0.75 2.08
CA VAL A 203 -2.41 -1.30 3.13
C VAL A 203 -2.54 -2.80 2.90
N SER A 204 -2.21 -3.59 3.91
CA SER A 204 -2.35 -5.05 3.85
C SER A 204 -2.66 -5.66 5.21
N HIS A 205 -3.48 -6.71 5.21
CA HIS A 205 -3.67 -7.58 6.38
C HIS A 205 -2.60 -8.67 6.48
N SER A 206 -1.75 -8.81 5.48
CA SER A 206 -0.66 -9.77 5.47
C SER A 206 0.62 -9.15 6.00
N MET A 207 1.08 -9.64 7.11
CA MET A 207 2.35 -9.22 7.70
C MET A 207 3.52 -9.69 6.85
N GLU A 208 3.38 -10.82 6.16
CA GLU A 208 4.36 -11.37 5.23
C GLU A 208 4.58 -10.43 4.04
N ASP A 209 3.50 -9.85 3.48
CA ASP A 209 3.61 -8.90 2.37
C ASP A 209 4.37 -7.66 2.80
N ILE A 210 3.95 -7.06 3.92
CA ILE A 210 4.59 -5.87 4.46
C ILE A 210 6.06 -6.14 4.78
N ALA A 211 6.36 -7.28 5.41
CA ALA A 211 7.74 -7.68 5.71
C ALA A 211 8.63 -7.82 4.47
N ARG A 212 8.05 -8.21 3.34
CA ARG A 212 8.76 -8.46 2.09
C ARG A 212 9.06 -7.19 1.28
N VAL A 213 8.15 -6.21 1.31
CA VAL A 213 8.23 -5.07 0.38
C VAL A 213 8.44 -3.72 1.04
N ALA A 214 8.08 -3.53 2.32
CA ALA A 214 8.09 -2.22 2.96
C ALA A 214 9.40 -1.92 3.70
N ASP A 215 9.80 -0.64 3.67
CA ASP A 215 10.92 -0.11 4.45
C ASP A 215 10.51 0.17 5.89
N ARG A 216 9.33 0.78 6.05
CA ARG A 216 8.71 1.13 7.32
C ARG A 216 7.29 0.63 7.39
N ALA A 217 6.78 0.49 8.61
CA ALA A 217 5.38 0.13 8.84
C ALA A 217 4.71 1.13 9.79
N LEU A 218 3.50 1.54 9.41
CA LEU A 218 2.56 2.28 10.24
C LEU A 218 1.56 1.30 10.82
N VAL A 219 1.44 1.28 12.14
CA VAL A 219 0.43 0.48 12.84
C VAL A 219 -0.71 1.38 13.27
N MET A 220 -1.91 1.09 12.75
CA MET A 220 -3.15 1.75 13.14
C MET A 220 -3.94 0.89 14.12
N ASN A 221 -4.37 1.48 15.24
CA ASN A 221 -5.20 0.82 16.23
C ASN A 221 -6.24 1.80 16.78
N HIS A 222 -7.53 1.45 16.70
CA HIS A 222 -8.65 2.29 17.16
C HIS A 222 -8.55 3.77 16.72
N GLY A 223 -8.28 4.00 15.43
CA GLY A 223 -8.18 5.34 14.85
C GLY A 223 -6.84 6.06 15.09
N LYS A 224 -5.94 5.50 15.86
CA LYS A 224 -4.65 6.12 16.22
C LYS A 224 -3.48 5.47 15.48
N ALA A 225 -2.47 6.28 15.15
CA ALA A 225 -1.16 5.80 14.72
C ALA A 225 -0.33 5.45 15.97
N VAL A 226 -0.23 4.14 16.28
CA VAL A 226 0.43 3.70 17.52
C VAL A 226 1.91 3.38 17.33
N MET A 227 2.34 3.05 16.12
CA MET A 227 3.74 2.82 15.76
C MET A 227 4.02 3.29 14.35
N LEU A 228 5.18 3.90 14.13
CA LEU A 228 5.69 4.23 12.79
C LEU A 228 7.22 4.12 12.82
N ASP A 229 7.75 2.98 12.40
CA ASP A 229 9.19 2.69 12.43
C ASP A 229 9.57 1.72 11.30
N THR A 230 10.84 1.33 11.21
CA THR A 230 11.28 0.28 10.30
C THR A 230 10.51 -1.01 10.53
N VAL A 231 10.30 -1.77 9.46
CA VAL A 231 9.55 -3.05 9.53
C VAL A 231 10.13 -3.97 10.60
N GLN A 232 11.47 -4.04 10.71
CA GLN A 232 12.17 -4.83 11.73
C GLN A 232 11.81 -4.41 13.15
N ARG A 233 11.81 -3.09 13.43
CA ARG A 233 11.49 -2.57 14.76
C ARG A 233 10.02 -2.76 15.12
N VAL A 234 9.11 -2.60 14.15
CA VAL A 234 7.69 -2.85 14.37
C VAL A 234 7.44 -4.32 14.71
N PHE A 235 7.96 -5.25 13.90
CA PHE A 235 7.72 -6.68 14.13
C PHE A 235 8.52 -7.26 15.31
N SER A 236 9.58 -6.59 15.79
CA SER A 236 10.24 -6.96 17.05
C SER A 236 9.35 -6.73 18.28
N ARG A 237 8.36 -5.83 18.20
CA ARG A 237 7.39 -5.56 19.27
C ARG A 237 6.21 -6.56 19.25
N ARG A 238 6.52 -7.82 19.17
CA ARG A 238 5.54 -8.89 19.00
C ARG A 238 4.41 -8.84 20.03
N ASN A 239 4.72 -8.74 21.32
CA ASN A 239 3.72 -8.75 22.39
C ASN A 239 2.74 -7.57 22.28
N GLU A 240 3.23 -6.40 21.88
CA GLU A 240 2.40 -5.22 21.64
C GLU A 240 1.47 -5.43 20.45
N LEU A 241 1.98 -5.97 19.34
CA LEU A 241 1.17 -6.29 18.14
C LEU A 241 0.11 -7.34 18.47
N GLU A 242 0.47 -8.42 19.17
CA GLU A 242 -0.47 -9.48 19.58
C GLU A 242 -1.57 -8.95 20.52
N SER A 243 -1.25 -8.01 21.42
CA SER A 243 -2.24 -7.35 22.28
C SER A 243 -3.27 -6.51 21.51
N MET A 244 -2.90 -6.03 20.31
CA MET A 244 -3.78 -5.31 19.37
C MET A 244 -4.49 -6.25 18.38
N GLY A 245 -4.35 -7.58 18.54
CA GLY A 245 -4.94 -8.57 17.63
C GLY A 245 -4.19 -8.71 16.30
N LEU A 246 -2.99 -8.15 16.18
CA LEU A 246 -2.14 -8.27 15.01
C LEU A 246 -1.16 -9.43 15.17
N ARG A 247 -0.77 -10.02 14.05
CA ARG A 247 0.21 -11.10 14.04
C ARG A 247 1.57 -10.55 13.61
N VAL A 248 2.63 -11.31 13.85
CA VAL A 248 3.93 -11.14 13.19
C VAL A 248 4.06 -12.16 12.07
N PRO A 249 4.98 -11.96 11.10
CA PRO A 249 5.24 -12.98 10.06
C PRO A 249 5.48 -14.35 10.68
N GLN A 250 4.94 -15.40 10.05
CA GLN A 250 5.04 -16.77 10.57
C GLN A 250 6.49 -17.21 10.77
N ILE A 251 7.36 -16.83 9.82
CA ILE A 251 8.79 -17.15 9.91
C ILE A 251 9.44 -16.53 11.14
N THR A 252 9.10 -15.29 11.49
CA THR A 252 9.60 -14.63 12.70
C THR A 252 9.23 -15.42 13.96
N LYS A 253 7.98 -15.92 14.00
CA LYS A 253 7.54 -16.77 15.11
C LYS A 253 8.33 -18.09 15.20
N ILE A 254 8.59 -18.74 14.06
CA ILE A 254 9.38 -19.97 13.99
C ILE A 254 10.81 -19.70 14.48
N MET A 255 11.45 -18.64 14.00
CA MET A 255 12.83 -18.29 14.37
C MET A 255 12.93 -17.96 15.87
N SER A 256 11.97 -17.25 16.45
CA SER A 256 11.90 -16.99 17.87
C SER A 256 11.78 -18.30 18.70
N LEU A 257 10.97 -19.25 18.24
CA LEU A 257 10.84 -20.57 18.90
C LEU A 257 12.14 -21.37 18.83
N LEU A 258 12.85 -21.34 17.70
CA LEU A 258 14.15 -21.99 17.55
C LEU A 258 15.19 -21.35 18.46
N ARG A 259 15.22 -20.02 18.56
CA ARG A 259 16.09 -19.29 19.48
C ARG A 259 15.85 -19.67 20.94
N ALA A 260 14.57 -19.73 21.34
CA ALA A 260 14.17 -20.16 22.68
C ALA A 260 14.60 -21.60 23.01
N LYS A 261 14.75 -22.47 21.99
CA LYS A 261 15.28 -23.83 22.12
C LYS A 261 16.81 -23.89 22.10
N GLY A 262 17.51 -22.76 22.06
CA GLY A 262 18.98 -22.68 22.11
C GLY A 262 19.68 -22.74 20.75
N TYR A 263 18.95 -22.72 19.62
CA TYR A 263 19.59 -22.64 18.31
C TYR A 263 20.13 -21.25 18.04
N PRO A 264 21.34 -21.10 17.46
CA PRO A 264 21.96 -19.82 17.15
C PRO A 264 21.38 -19.20 15.86
N VAL A 265 20.11 -18.78 15.91
CA VAL A 265 19.39 -18.21 14.78
C VAL A 265 18.98 -16.76 15.08
N ASN A 266 18.81 -15.94 14.04
CA ASN A 266 18.29 -14.58 14.14
C ASN A 266 16.77 -14.61 14.34
N GLU A 267 16.29 -14.31 15.53
CA GLU A 267 14.86 -14.23 15.84
C GLU A 267 14.11 -13.10 15.14
N GLY A 268 14.86 -12.12 14.62
CA GLY A 268 14.30 -10.99 13.86
C GLY A 268 14.15 -11.22 12.37
N ALA A 269 14.36 -12.44 11.86
CA ALA A 269 14.14 -12.76 10.45
C ALA A 269 12.66 -12.56 10.10
N LEU A 270 12.41 -11.77 9.05
CA LEU A 270 11.06 -11.39 8.61
C LEU A 270 10.60 -12.15 7.37
N THR A 271 11.55 -12.70 6.61
CA THR A 271 11.29 -13.44 5.38
C THR A 271 11.86 -14.85 5.45
N VAL A 272 11.32 -15.76 4.62
CA VAL A 272 11.84 -17.12 4.50
C VAL A 272 13.30 -17.10 4.03
N ASP A 273 13.65 -16.20 3.10
CA ASP A 273 15.01 -16.09 2.59
C ASP A 273 16.01 -15.66 3.67
N GLU A 274 15.61 -14.75 4.57
CA GLU A 274 16.42 -14.38 5.73
C GLU A 274 16.62 -15.54 6.67
N ALA A 275 15.56 -16.29 6.99
CA ALA A 275 15.64 -17.45 7.87
C ALA A 275 16.48 -18.58 7.26
N LEU A 276 16.41 -18.82 5.96
CA LEU A 276 17.20 -19.83 5.27
C LEU A 276 18.71 -19.55 5.36
N ARG A 277 19.14 -18.30 5.37
CA ARG A 277 20.56 -17.95 5.54
C ARG A 277 21.13 -18.47 6.86
N ASP A 278 20.32 -18.45 7.93
CA ASP A 278 20.72 -18.95 9.24
C ASP A 278 20.52 -20.47 9.37
N LEU A 279 19.44 -21.00 8.81
CA LEU A 279 19.05 -22.39 8.98
C LEU A 279 19.87 -23.36 8.11
N LEU A 280 20.20 -22.99 6.87
CA LEU A 280 20.93 -23.88 5.96
C LEU A 280 22.30 -24.33 6.50
N PRO A 281 23.15 -23.42 7.06
CA PRO A 281 24.40 -23.85 7.69
C PRO A 281 24.19 -24.85 8.82
N LEU A 282 23.22 -24.59 9.72
CA LEU A 282 22.91 -25.45 10.85
C LEU A 282 22.40 -26.85 10.44
N LEU A 283 21.60 -26.92 9.36
CA LEU A 283 21.09 -28.15 8.81
C LEU A 283 22.18 -28.99 8.12
N ARG A 284 23.14 -28.31 7.45
CA ARG A 284 24.31 -28.97 6.83
C ARG A 284 25.24 -29.55 7.87
N GLU A 285 25.56 -28.80 8.94
CA GLU A 285 26.37 -29.32 10.06
C GLU A 285 25.78 -30.57 10.71
N ARG A 286 24.45 -30.71 10.71
CA ARG A 286 23.73 -31.87 11.26
C ARG A 286 23.47 -32.98 10.24
N GLY A 287 23.93 -32.83 8.99
CA GLY A 287 23.72 -33.86 7.94
C GLY A 287 22.27 -33.96 7.45
N CYS A 288 21.41 -33.00 7.76
CA CYS A 288 20.00 -33.02 7.38
C CYS A 288 19.74 -32.54 5.93
N VAL A 289 20.71 -31.84 5.32
CA VAL A 289 20.64 -31.33 3.93
C VAL A 289 22.02 -31.51 3.29
N ARG A 290 22.06 -32.01 2.03
CA ARG A 290 23.28 -32.13 1.22
C ARG A 290 23.61 -30.86 0.47
#